data_6e6d6eb8488e506af68b7cb4cac9246e
#
_entry.id   6e6d6eb8488e506af68b7cb4cac9246e
#
_cell.length_a   1.000
_cell.length_b   1.000
_cell.length_c   1.000
_cell.angle_alpha   90.00
_cell.angle_beta   90.00
_cell.angle_gamma   90.00
#
_symmetry.space_group_name_H-M   'P 1'
#
loop_
_entity.id
_entity.type
_entity.pdbx_description
1 polymer ?
#
loop_
_entity_poly.entity_id
_entity_poly.type
_entity_poly.pdbx_seq_one_letter_code
_entity_poly.pdbx_strand_id
1 'polypeptide(L)'
;NMLKDYGNSLIIVNSENKYKVHIHTNKPNDIFSDMSKFGELLFTKVDDMKKQHRNFISDDIIDYEKDKSIFCVVSGKGFAEILQNIGADDILCYGKNKPSVNQLVKCLNNLKAKNIIVAADDSDILMALKYAVTLCKSNVLIVESDNPISLISMMVNISKDYDVHTIFDTAMNSLHNIRFCAIAKSTRDIIVEGG
;
A
#
# COMPACT_ATOMS: atom_id res chain seq x y z
N ASN A 1 -10.90 6.51 -29.66
CA ASN A 1 -9.44 6.57 -29.35
C ASN A 1 -8.92 7.98 -29.01
N MET A 2 -9.81 8.94 -28.91
CA MET A 2 -9.51 10.37 -28.65
C MET A 2 -8.73 10.60 -27.34
N LEU A 3 -8.99 9.81 -26.30
CA LEU A 3 -8.33 9.97 -25.00
C LEU A 3 -6.85 9.54 -24.97
N LYS A 4 -6.39 8.74 -25.93
CA LYS A 4 -4.99 8.29 -25.97
C LYS A 4 -3.99 9.43 -26.21
N ASP A 5 -4.44 10.50 -26.85
CA ASP A 5 -3.60 11.66 -27.19
C ASP A 5 -3.44 12.63 -26.00
N TYR A 6 -4.24 12.46 -24.94
CA TYR A 6 -4.22 13.32 -23.75
C TYR A 6 -3.22 12.89 -22.68
N GLY A 7 -2.74 11.63 -22.70
CA GLY A 7 -1.83 11.15 -21.65
C GLY A 7 -1.57 9.66 -21.68
N ASN A 8 -0.99 9.17 -20.58
CA ASN A 8 -0.58 7.79 -20.42
C ASN A 8 -1.48 7.04 -19.42
N SER A 9 -1.34 5.71 -19.35
CA SER A 9 -2.05 4.86 -18.38
C SER A 9 -3.58 4.99 -18.46
N LEU A 10 -4.11 5.09 -19.69
CA LEU A 10 -5.55 5.17 -19.89
C LEU A 10 -6.22 3.84 -19.56
N ILE A 11 -7.12 3.86 -18.59
CA ILE A 11 -7.98 2.75 -18.19
C ILE A 11 -9.44 3.20 -18.33
N ILE A 12 -10.24 2.45 -19.06
CA ILE A 12 -11.68 2.69 -19.19
C ILE A 12 -12.42 1.44 -18.74
N VAL A 13 -13.27 1.58 -17.75
CA VAL A 13 -14.14 0.52 -17.24
C VAL A 13 -15.59 0.91 -17.50
N ASN A 14 -16.37 0.02 -18.09
CA ASN A 14 -17.82 0.18 -18.30
C ASN A 14 -18.59 -0.67 -17.29
N SER A 15 -19.58 -0.08 -16.66
CA SER A 15 -20.53 -0.77 -15.79
C SER A 15 -21.90 -0.10 -15.88
N GLU A 16 -22.94 -0.83 -16.30
CA GLU A 16 -24.35 -0.41 -16.29
C GLU A 16 -24.59 1.03 -16.81
N ASN A 17 -24.20 1.33 -18.04
CA ASN A 17 -24.28 2.67 -18.65
C ASN A 17 -23.41 3.75 -17.98
N LYS A 18 -22.47 3.40 -17.12
CA LYS A 18 -21.49 4.31 -16.52
C LYS A 18 -20.09 3.93 -16.97
N TYR A 19 -19.33 4.94 -17.32
CA TYR A 19 -17.92 4.78 -17.69
C TYR A 19 -17.05 5.39 -16.60
N LYS A 20 -16.08 4.61 -16.10
CA LYS A 20 -15.01 5.12 -15.25
C LYS A 20 -13.75 5.24 -16.10
N VAL A 21 -13.24 6.45 -16.19
CA VAL A 21 -12.00 6.75 -16.93
C VAL A 21 -10.92 7.14 -15.94
N HIS A 22 -9.78 6.50 -16.04
CA HIS A 22 -8.56 6.87 -15.33
C HIS A 22 -7.46 7.14 -16.37
N ILE A 23 -6.79 8.28 -16.26
CA ILE A 23 -5.73 8.68 -17.18
C ILE A 23 -4.72 9.58 -16.46
N HIS A 24 -3.44 9.38 -16.76
CA HIS A 24 -2.38 10.28 -16.31
C HIS A 24 -2.16 11.36 -17.40
N THR A 25 -2.44 12.61 -17.07
CA THR A 25 -2.40 13.72 -18.01
C THR A 25 -1.84 14.98 -17.39
N ASN A 26 -1.28 15.85 -18.22
CA ASN A 26 -0.94 17.22 -17.86
C ASN A 26 -2.04 18.24 -18.23
N LYS A 27 -3.16 17.78 -18.81
CA LYS A 27 -4.26 18.61 -19.31
C LYS A 27 -5.62 18.10 -18.81
N PRO A 28 -5.87 18.07 -17.49
CA PRO A 28 -7.10 17.49 -16.96
C PRO A 28 -8.37 18.24 -17.38
N ASN A 29 -8.29 19.56 -17.51
CA ASN A 29 -9.44 20.38 -17.88
C ASN A 29 -9.91 20.12 -19.34
N ASP A 30 -8.97 19.88 -20.24
CA ASP A 30 -9.29 19.57 -21.65
C ASP A 30 -10.04 18.23 -21.73
N ILE A 31 -9.63 17.25 -20.93
CA ILE A 31 -10.31 15.94 -20.82
C ILE A 31 -11.73 16.12 -20.30
N PHE A 32 -11.92 16.90 -19.24
CA PHE A 32 -13.27 17.13 -18.70
C PHE A 32 -14.17 17.82 -19.71
N SER A 33 -13.65 18.83 -20.44
CA SER A 33 -14.39 19.52 -21.49
C SER A 33 -14.79 18.57 -22.62
N ASP A 34 -13.91 17.68 -23.03
CA ASP A 34 -14.21 16.74 -24.09
C ASP A 34 -15.12 15.60 -23.63
N MET A 35 -14.95 15.10 -22.40
CA MET A 35 -15.80 14.05 -21.85
C MET A 35 -17.23 14.52 -21.62
N SER A 36 -17.45 15.78 -21.24
CA SER A 36 -18.78 16.35 -21.08
C SER A 36 -19.62 16.38 -22.38
N LYS A 37 -18.96 16.29 -23.54
CA LYS A 37 -19.65 16.17 -24.84
C LYS A 37 -20.28 14.79 -25.09
N PHE A 38 -19.81 13.77 -24.36
CA PHE A 38 -20.29 12.38 -24.48
C PHE A 38 -21.26 11.96 -23.41
N GLY A 39 -21.41 12.74 -22.35
CA GLY A 39 -22.31 12.45 -21.26
C GLY A 39 -22.09 13.33 -20.02
N GLU A 40 -22.93 13.15 -19.03
CA GLU A 40 -22.83 13.86 -17.76
C GLU A 40 -21.63 13.33 -16.92
N LEU A 41 -20.82 14.25 -16.40
CA LEU A 41 -19.72 13.93 -15.49
C LEU A 41 -20.26 13.82 -14.05
N LEU A 42 -20.53 12.60 -13.59
CA LEU A 42 -21.08 12.34 -12.25
C LEU A 42 -20.08 12.60 -11.14
N PHE A 43 -18.80 12.34 -11.39
CA PHE A 43 -17.71 12.53 -10.44
C PHE A 43 -16.40 12.79 -11.18
N THR A 44 -15.68 13.82 -10.74
CA THR A 44 -14.34 14.14 -11.26
C THR A 44 -13.34 14.27 -10.12
N LYS A 45 -12.15 13.73 -10.29
CA LYS A 45 -11.03 13.86 -9.35
C LYS A 45 -9.75 14.15 -10.11
N VAL A 46 -9.01 15.14 -9.67
CA VAL A 46 -7.67 15.48 -10.19
C VAL A 46 -6.68 15.39 -9.02
N ASP A 47 -5.71 14.51 -9.16
CA ASP A 47 -4.60 14.40 -8.22
C ASP A 47 -3.33 14.96 -8.90
N ASP A 48 -2.76 16.04 -8.36
CA ASP A 48 -1.51 16.62 -8.87
C ASP A 48 -0.31 15.82 -8.34
N MET A 49 0.14 14.87 -9.16
CA MET A 49 1.28 14.01 -8.82
C MET A 49 2.59 14.80 -8.58
N LYS A 50 2.77 15.94 -9.24
CA LYS A 50 3.96 16.79 -9.04
C LYS A 50 3.92 17.55 -7.71
N LYS A 51 2.74 17.98 -7.26
CA LYS A 51 2.56 18.58 -5.92
C LYS A 51 2.72 17.53 -4.83
N GLN A 52 2.19 16.32 -5.06
CA GLN A 52 2.38 15.20 -4.14
C GLN A 52 3.87 14.89 -3.97
N HIS A 53 4.63 14.78 -5.06
CA HIS A 53 6.07 14.52 -5.00
C HIS A 53 6.84 15.64 -4.28
N ARG A 54 6.50 16.92 -4.51
CA ARG A 54 7.15 18.06 -3.84
C ARG A 54 6.84 18.14 -2.34
N ASN A 55 5.64 17.75 -1.93
CA ASN A 55 5.25 17.77 -0.51
C ASN A 55 5.97 16.69 0.32
N PHE A 56 6.53 15.65 -0.32
CA PHE A 56 7.30 14.61 0.34
C PHE A 56 8.81 14.89 0.37
N ILE A 57 9.31 15.75 -0.53
CA ILE A 57 10.73 16.16 -0.60
C ILE A 57 10.90 17.55 0.05
N SER A 58 10.15 17.89 1.08
CA SER A 58 10.51 19.04 1.91
C SER A 58 11.86 18.74 2.57
N ASP A 59 12.78 19.71 2.52
CA ASP A 59 14.13 19.62 3.11
C ASP A 59 14.10 19.66 4.66
N ASP A 60 12.95 19.41 5.26
CA ASP A 60 12.81 19.33 6.71
C ASP A 60 13.70 18.21 7.24
N ILE A 61 14.61 18.57 8.11
CA ILE A 61 15.43 17.64 8.87
C ILE A 61 14.46 16.78 9.68
N ILE A 62 14.39 15.49 9.37
CA ILE A 62 13.61 14.56 10.21
C ILE A 62 14.39 14.40 11.50
N ASP A 63 13.83 14.88 12.58
CA ASP A 63 14.32 14.55 13.92
C ASP A 63 13.88 13.12 14.25
N TYR A 64 14.80 12.18 14.08
CA TYR A 64 14.54 10.77 14.38
C TYR A 64 14.50 10.57 15.89
N GLU A 65 13.35 10.13 16.40
CA GLU A 65 13.14 9.83 17.82
C GLU A 65 13.53 8.39 18.17
N LYS A 66 13.61 7.51 17.15
CA LYS A 66 13.91 6.07 17.31
C LYS A 66 14.96 5.63 16.31
N ASP A 67 15.83 4.71 16.72
CA ASP A 67 16.78 4.08 15.80
C ASP A 67 16.07 3.14 14.81
N LYS A 68 15.13 2.37 15.30
CA LYS A 68 14.38 1.40 14.48
C LYS A 68 12.91 1.31 14.88
N SER A 69 12.06 0.88 13.92
CA SER A 69 10.64 0.64 14.13
C SER A 69 10.14 -0.48 13.22
N ILE A 70 9.22 -1.30 13.73
CA ILE A 70 8.54 -2.36 13.00
C ILE A 70 7.11 -1.90 12.72
N PHE A 71 6.78 -1.76 11.44
CA PHE A 71 5.50 -1.26 10.98
C PHE A 71 4.75 -2.33 10.20
N CYS A 72 3.50 -2.58 10.55
CA CYS A 72 2.66 -3.55 9.87
C CYS A 72 1.44 -2.87 9.22
N VAL A 73 1.12 -3.28 8.00
CA VAL A 73 -0.10 -2.86 7.29
C VAL A 73 -1.00 -4.07 7.15
N VAL A 74 -2.19 -4.04 7.77
CA VAL A 74 -3.04 -5.23 7.87
C VAL A 74 -4.52 -4.90 7.79
N SER A 75 -5.30 -5.80 7.17
CA SER A 75 -6.75 -5.72 7.15
C SER A 75 -7.35 -6.37 8.40
N GLY A 76 -8.31 -5.67 9.01
CA GLY A 76 -9.08 -6.19 10.11
C GLY A 76 -8.44 -5.99 11.48
N LYS A 77 -9.28 -5.55 12.42
CA LYS A 77 -8.87 -5.19 13.78
C LYS A 77 -8.27 -6.34 14.57
N GLY A 78 -8.78 -7.57 14.39
CA GLY A 78 -8.29 -8.74 15.12
C GLY A 78 -6.82 -9.04 14.81
N PHE A 79 -6.41 -8.98 13.55
CA PHE A 79 -4.99 -9.14 13.18
C PHE A 79 -4.14 -7.99 13.69
N ALA A 80 -4.64 -6.75 13.66
CA ALA A 80 -3.94 -5.60 14.21
C ALA A 80 -3.68 -5.75 15.71
N GLU A 81 -4.67 -6.19 16.48
CA GLU A 81 -4.54 -6.45 17.92
C GLU A 81 -3.50 -7.54 18.21
N ILE A 82 -3.51 -8.64 17.44
CA ILE A 82 -2.51 -9.71 17.58
C ILE A 82 -1.11 -9.15 17.32
N LEU A 83 -0.90 -8.44 16.18
CA LEU A 83 0.40 -7.90 15.80
C LEU A 83 0.93 -6.90 16.85
N GLN A 84 0.05 -6.07 17.40
CA GLN A 84 0.42 -5.15 18.47
C GLN A 84 0.85 -5.88 19.75
N ASN A 85 0.12 -6.92 20.14
CA ASN A 85 0.44 -7.71 21.32
C ASN A 85 1.75 -8.49 21.20
N ILE A 86 2.13 -8.90 20.00
CA ILE A 86 3.41 -9.59 19.74
C ILE A 86 4.54 -8.63 19.38
N GLY A 87 4.32 -7.31 19.48
CA GLY A 87 5.37 -6.32 19.51
C GLY A 87 5.56 -5.46 18.27
N ALA A 88 4.61 -5.35 17.35
CA ALA A 88 4.66 -4.32 16.30
C ALA A 88 4.67 -2.92 16.96
N ASP A 89 5.52 -2.02 16.45
CA ASP A 89 5.64 -0.67 17.03
C ASP A 89 4.51 0.23 16.58
N ASP A 90 4.05 0.06 15.35
CA ASP A 90 2.90 0.77 14.80
C ASP A 90 2.20 -0.07 13.75
N ILE A 91 0.91 0.16 13.57
CA ILE A 91 0.06 -0.63 12.68
C ILE A 91 -0.91 0.26 11.94
N LEU A 92 -0.89 0.17 10.61
CA LEU A 92 -1.95 0.71 9.79
C LEU A 92 -3.02 -0.37 9.56
N CYS A 93 -4.07 -0.32 10.36
CA CYS A 93 -5.23 -1.18 10.18
C CYS A 93 -6.19 -0.57 9.16
N TYR A 94 -6.43 -1.27 8.06
CA TYR A 94 -7.38 -0.83 7.03
C TYR A 94 -8.59 -1.77 6.96
N GLY A 95 -9.69 -1.25 6.38
CA GLY A 95 -10.92 -2.00 6.17
C GLY A 95 -11.09 -2.40 4.71
N LYS A 96 -12.27 -2.09 4.14
CA LYS A 96 -12.57 -2.40 2.73
C LYS A 96 -11.72 -1.62 1.71
N ASN A 97 -11.25 -0.44 2.10
CA ASN A 97 -10.45 0.43 1.24
C ASN A 97 -8.98 0.28 1.60
N LYS A 98 -8.18 -0.21 0.65
CA LYS A 98 -6.73 -0.30 0.80
C LYS A 98 -6.10 1.10 0.93
N PRO A 99 -5.03 1.26 1.71
CA PRO A 99 -4.35 2.53 1.87
C PRO A 99 -3.72 2.99 0.55
N SER A 100 -3.78 4.29 0.30
CA SER A 100 -3.08 4.91 -0.83
C SER A 100 -1.59 5.06 -0.53
N VAL A 101 -0.76 5.23 -1.57
CA VAL A 101 0.68 5.54 -1.43
C VAL A 101 0.90 6.72 -0.48
N ASN A 102 0.10 7.78 -0.61
CA ASN A 102 0.22 8.97 0.25
C ASN A 102 -0.05 8.68 1.72
N GLN A 103 -1.01 7.81 2.03
CA GLN A 103 -1.26 7.37 3.41
C GLN A 103 -0.10 6.56 3.95
N LEU A 104 0.46 5.64 3.14
CA LEU A 104 1.64 4.85 3.51
C LEU A 104 2.85 5.75 3.80
N VAL A 105 3.15 6.72 2.92
CA VAL A 105 4.25 7.69 3.12
C VAL A 105 4.05 8.50 4.41
N LYS A 106 2.83 8.97 4.67
CA LYS A 106 2.54 9.70 5.92
C LYS A 106 2.77 8.83 7.15
N CYS A 107 2.30 7.58 7.13
CA CYS A 107 2.53 6.66 8.23
C CYS A 107 4.03 6.42 8.45
N LEU A 108 4.77 6.09 7.40
CA LEU A 108 6.21 5.84 7.48
C LEU A 108 6.99 7.05 8.03
N ASN A 109 6.69 8.26 7.55
CA ASN A 109 7.36 9.47 8.03
C ASN A 109 6.98 9.83 9.49
N ASN A 110 5.75 9.53 9.91
CA ASN A 110 5.29 9.78 11.27
C ASN A 110 5.93 8.85 12.32
N LEU A 111 6.51 7.72 11.91
CA LEU A 111 7.22 6.81 12.82
C LEU A 111 8.46 7.44 13.43
N LYS A 112 9.04 8.46 12.76
CA LYS A 112 10.26 9.16 13.18
C LYS A 112 11.42 8.21 13.53
N ALA A 113 11.48 7.07 12.84
CA ALA A 113 12.52 6.08 13.00
C ALA A 113 13.54 6.18 11.87
N LYS A 114 14.84 6.03 12.20
CA LYS A 114 15.93 6.03 11.22
C LYS A 114 15.82 4.82 10.28
N ASN A 115 15.53 3.67 10.85
CA ASN A 115 15.35 2.41 10.14
C ASN A 115 13.93 1.88 10.38
N ILE A 116 13.25 1.49 9.32
CA ILE A 116 11.89 0.96 9.41
C ILE A 116 11.86 -0.41 8.71
N ILE A 117 11.37 -1.42 9.41
CA ILE A 117 11.03 -2.71 8.81
C ILE A 117 9.51 -2.70 8.61
N VAL A 118 9.06 -2.84 7.37
CA VAL A 118 7.64 -2.80 7.03
C VAL A 118 7.20 -4.08 6.36
N ALA A 119 6.01 -4.56 6.73
CA ALA A 119 5.36 -5.70 6.10
C ALA A 119 3.87 -5.44 5.89
N ALA A 120 3.28 -6.08 4.88
CA ALA A 120 1.86 -5.96 4.56
C ALA A 120 1.21 -7.33 4.37
N ASP A 121 -0.12 -7.39 4.53
CA ASP A 121 -0.92 -8.61 4.38
C ASP A 121 -1.51 -8.81 2.97
N ASP A 122 -1.11 -7.96 2.02
CA ASP A 122 -1.71 -7.93 0.69
C ASP A 122 -0.69 -7.50 -0.38
N SER A 123 -0.67 -8.19 -1.51
CA SER A 123 0.28 -7.94 -2.60
C SER A 123 0.14 -6.56 -3.25
N ASP A 124 -1.08 -6.01 -3.36
CA ASP A 124 -1.28 -4.68 -3.93
C ASP A 124 -0.71 -3.61 -3.00
N ILE A 125 -0.85 -3.81 -1.66
CA ILE A 125 -0.26 -2.91 -0.67
C ILE A 125 1.25 -3.03 -0.70
N LEU A 126 1.79 -4.23 -0.85
CA LEU A 126 3.23 -4.44 -1.01
C LEU A 126 3.79 -3.66 -2.22
N MET A 127 3.08 -3.68 -3.35
CA MET A 127 3.45 -2.87 -4.52
C MET A 127 3.39 -1.36 -4.22
N ALA A 128 2.35 -0.91 -3.53
CA ALA A 128 2.21 0.48 -3.12
C ALA A 128 3.31 0.91 -2.13
N LEU A 129 3.73 0.02 -1.21
CA LEU A 129 4.84 0.23 -0.29
C LEU A 129 6.18 0.37 -1.02
N LYS A 130 6.45 -0.49 -2.00
CA LYS A 130 7.68 -0.40 -2.84
C LYS A 130 7.82 0.99 -3.48
N TYR A 131 6.71 1.59 -3.89
CA TYR A 131 6.72 2.97 -4.38
C TYR A 131 6.79 4.01 -3.25
N ALA A 132 6.02 3.84 -2.17
CA ALA A 132 6.01 4.76 -1.04
C ALA A 132 7.41 4.94 -0.41
N VAL A 133 8.19 3.86 -0.31
CA VAL A 133 9.56 3.86 0.23
C VAL A 133 10.49 4.79 -0.55
N THR A 134 10.33 4.91 -1.87
CA THR A 134 11.14 5.83 -2.69
C THR A 134 10.88 7.31 -2.36
N LEU A 135 9.79 7.60 -1.65
CA LEU A 135 9.38 8.93 -1.24
C LEU A 135 9.66 9.22 0.25
N CYS A 136 10.20 8.23 0.98
CA CYS A 136 10.53 8.36 2.39
C CYS A 136 12.01 8.74 2.60
N LYS A 137 12.29 9.41 3.71
CA LYS A 137 13.66 9.76 4.11
C LYS A 137 14.33 8.71 4.98
N SER A 138 13.55 7.91 5.69
CA SER A 138 14.03 6.80 6.51
C SER A 138 14.58 5.66 5.64
N ASN A 139 15.51 4.90 6.20
CA ASN A 139 15.92 3.63 5.61
C ASN A 139 14.79 2.60 5.84
N VAL A 140 14.09 2.20 4.78
CA VAL A 140 12.93 1.32 4.89
C VAL A 140 13.22 -0.02 4.22
N LEU A 141 13.15 -1.09 5.00
CA LEU A 141 13.30 -2.48 4.56
C LEU A 141 11.92 -3.12 4.46
N ILE A 142 11.56 -3.62 3.29
CA ILE A 142 10.25 -4.23 3.03
C ILE A 142 10.36 -5.74 3.14
N VAL A 143 9.64 -6.33 4.08
CA VAL A 143 9.45 -7.78 4.17
C VAL A 143 8.35 -8.18 3.18
N GLU A 144 8.68 -9.02 2.22
CA GLU A 144 7.78 -9.40 1.13
C GLU A 144 6.74 -10.46 1.57
N SER A 145 5.85 -10.04 2.46
CA SER A 145 4.69 -10.83 2.88
C SER A 145 3.44 -10.37 2.12
N ASP A 146 2.52 -11.28 1.87
CA ASP A 146 1.29 -11.03 1.12
C ASP A 146 0.02 -11.56 1.81
N ASN A 147 0.16 -11.97 3.07
CA ASN A 147 -0.95 -12.51 3.85
C ASN A 147 -0.73 -12.26 5.37
N PRO A 148 -1.80 -12.20 6.19
CA PRO A 148 -1.69 -11.87 7.61
C PRO A 148 -0.98 -12.94 8.44
N ILE A 149 -0.97 -14.20 8.02
CA ILE A 149 -0.29 -15.28 8.74
C ILE A 149 1.23 -15.12 8.62
N SER A 150 1.70 -14.69 7.46
CA SER A 150 3.11 -14.35 7.25
C SER A 150 3.57 -13.23 8.18
N LEU A 151 2.75 -12.19 8.38
CA LEU A 151 3.03 -11.12 9.34
C LEU A 151 3.16 -11.64 10.77
N ILE A 152 2.25 -12.51 11.19
CA ILE A 152 2.30 -13.10 12.54
C ILE A 152 3.58 -13.95 12.69
N SER A 153 3.87 -14.81 11.72
CA SER A 153 5.08 -15.65 11.74
C SER A 153 6.35 -14.80 11.79
N MET A 154 6.45 -13.76 10.98
CA MET A 154 7.54 -12.79 11.03
C MET A 154 7.70 -12.24 12.46
N MET A 155 6.63 -11.70 13.02
CA MET A 155 6.65 -11.03 14.33
C MET A 155 7.00 -11.96 15.49
N VAL A 156 6.60 -13.23 15.43
CA VAL A 156 6.93 -14.24 16.47
C VAL A 156 8.41 -14.62 16.42
N ASN A 157 9.05 -14.57 15.26
CA ASN A 157 10.43 -15.02 15.08
C ASN A 157 11.48 -13.92 15.29
N ILE A 158 11.09 -12.65 15.26
CA ILE A 158 12.03 -11.52 15.42
C ILE A 158 12.15 -11.09 16.89
N SER A 159 13.32 -10.56 17.25
CA SER A 159 13.55 -9.85 18.51
C SER A 159 14.04 -8.44 18.23
N LYS A 160 13.48 -7.48 18.95
CA LYS A 160 13.88 -6.06 18.83
C LYS A 160 15.28 -5.76 19.38
N ASP A 161 15.88 -6.68 20.10
CA ASP A 161 17.22 -6.50 20.67
C ASP A 161 18.33 -6.56 19.63
N TYR A 162 18.05 -7.17 18.46
CA TYR A 162 18.99 -7.29 17.38
C TYR A 162 19.07 -6.00 16.54
N ASP A 163 20.11 -5.88 15.74
CA ASP A 163 20.25 -4.83 14.74
C ASP A 163 19.22 -4.99 13.60
N VAL A 164 19.01 -3.92 12.84
CA VAL A 164 17.93 -3.88 11.83
C VAL A 164 18.13 -4.92 10.71
N HIS A 165 19.36 -5.23 10.33
CA HIS A 165 19.62 -6.22 9.28
C HIS A 165 19.35 -7.63 9.77
N THR A 166 19.78 -7.97 10.98
CA THR A 166 19.48 -9.26 11.62
C THR A 166 17.96 -9.46 11.78
N ILE A 167 17.22 -8.42 12.20
CA ILE A 167 15.76 -8.48 12.28
C ILE A 167 15.16 -8.73 10.89
N PHE A 168 15.61 -8.00 9.87
CA PHE A 168 15.10 -8.14 8.52
C PHE A 168 15.36 -9.53 7.93
N ASP A 169 16.60 -10.03 8.07
CA ASP A 169 16.97 -11.36 7.57
C ASP A 169 16.17 -12.47 8.28
N THR A 170 15.99 -12.34 9.60
CA THR A 170 15.15 -13.27 10.36
C THR A 170 13.69 -13.23 9.92
N ALA A 171 13.16 -12.03 9.68
CA ALA A 171 11.82 -11.84 9.16
C ALA A 171 11.65 -12.51 7.78
N MET A 172 12.56 -12.26 6.86
CA MET A 172 12.54 -12.87 5.52
C MET A 172 12.66 -14.39 5.57
N ASN A 173 13.57 -14.92 6.40
CA ASN A 173 13.74 -16.37 6.56
C ASN A 173 12.50 -17.05 7.17
N SER A 174 11.78 -16.36 8.05
CA SER A 174 10.55 -16.88 8.64
C SER A 174 9.45 -17.15 7.60
N LEU A 175 9.46 -16.42 6.48
CA LEU A 175 8.45 -16.58 5.42
C LEU A 175 8.64 -17.87 4.61
N HIS A 176 9.86 -18.35 4.47
CA HIS A 176 10.14 -19.56 3.67
C HIS A 176 9.56 -20.86 4.28
N ASN A 177 9.32 -20.87 5.58
CA ASN A 177 8.86 -22.08 6.30
C ASN A 177 7.36 -22.08 6.56
N ILE A 178 6.62 -21.09 6.06
CA ILE A 178 5.18 -20.99 6.30
C ILE A 178 4.41 -21.77 5.25
N ARG A 179 3.45 -22.59 5.72
CA ARG A 179 2.37 -23.12 4.90
C ARG A 179 1.06 -22.66 5.50
N PHE A 180 0.25 -21.98 4.72
CA PHE A 180 -1.07 -21.55 5.16
C PHE A 180 -2.13 -21.98 4.15
N CYS A 181 -3.38 -22.11 4.60
CA CYS A 181 -4.52 -22.20 3.72
C CYS A 181 -5.60 -21.22 4.18
N ALA A 182 -6.36 -20.71 3.22
CA ALA A 182 -7.50 -19.85 3.49
C ALA A 182 -8.76 -20.50 2.96
N ILE A 183 -9.81 -20.49 3.80
CA ILE A 183 -11.15 -20.93 3.40
C ILE A 183 -12.02 -19.70 3.36
N ALA A 184 -12.58 -19.40 2.17
CA ALA A 184 -13.44 -18.24 1.99
C ALA A 184 -14.71 -18.63 1.24
N LYS A 185 -15.83 -17.98 1.58
CA LYS A 185 -17.05 -18.09 0.82
C LYS A 185 -16.96 -17.14 -0.39
N SER A 186 -17.13 -17.70 -1.60
CA SER A 186 -17.22 -16.88 -2.80
C SER A 186 -18.43 -15.94 -2.72
N THR A 187 -18.21 -14.69 -3.09
CA THR A 187 -19.27 -13.68 -3.26
C THR A 187 -19.81 -13.64 -4.68
N ARG A 188 -19.22 -14.40 -5.60
CA ARG A 188 -19.63 -14.55 -7.00
C ARG A 188 -19.77 -16.03 -7.33
N ASP A 189 -20.68 -16.37 -8.23
CA ASP A 189 -20.75 -17.71 -8.78
C ASP A 189 -19.48 -17.99 -9.59
N ILE A 190 -18.70 -18.96 -9.15
CA ILE A 190 -17.49 -19.41 -9.83
C ILE A 190 -17.79 -20.77 -10.42
N ILE A 191 -17.66 -20.90 -11.73
CA ILE A 191 -17.66 -22.21 -12.40
C ILE A 191 -16.24 -22.74 -12.29
N VAL A 192 -16.07 -23.83 -11.53
CA VAL A 192 -14.79 -24.55 -11.46
C VAL A 192 -14.84 -25.62 -12.55
N GLU A 193 -14.05 -25.45 -13.61
CA GLU A 193 -13.85 -26.52 -14.58
C GLU A 193 -13.04 -27.64 -13.93
N GLY A 194 -13.61 -28.85 -13.84
CA GLY A 194 -12.91 -30.04 -13.37
C GLY A 194 -13.35 -30.63 -12.04
N GLY A 195 -14.63 -30.49 -11.68
CA GLY A 195 -15.26 -31.24 -10.59
C GLY A 195 -16.03 -32.43 -11.12
#